data_3c2a036e29e7216130babae4479c323e
#
_entry.id   3c2a036e29e7216130babae4479c323e
#
_cell.length_a   1.000
_cell.length_b   1.000
_cell.length_c   1.000
_cell.angle_alpha   90.00
_cell.angle_beta   90.00
_cell.angle_gamma   90.00
#
_symmetry.space_group_name_H-M   'P 1'
#
loop_
_entity.id
_entity.type
_entity.pdbx_description
1 polymer ?
#
loop_
_entity_poly.entity_id
_entity_poly.type
_entity_poly.pdbx_seq_one_letter_code
_entity_poly.pdbx_strand_id
1 'polypeptide(L)'
;MVTHARGQFISRILDVLPDSNQFIFDFGSVTHENIAALAANQLTIIAEPTGAKIEFTCNPLKEIAYLSLPAFSTFIPDSLYFIQRREYFRVSIPQWPAYYCAGKFANGTKFSYTLADVSLGGMGVYAIKGSEFPVQGCGILRDVSVDLCGFGIFKLDLQFIRAIDKQVVNNKGETLTVQRLSFKFSRLSPIQEKGLQRAIFELEKQQTAKARKFQDGI
;
A
#
# COMPACT_ATOMS: atom_id res chain seq x y z
N MET A 1 2.52 10.34 6.45
CA MET A 1 3.64 10.07 7.38
C MET A 1 4.48 11.33 7.49
N VAL A 2 4.83 11.73 8.68
CA VAL A 2 5.71 12.87 9.00
C VAL A 2 7.01 12.31 9.55
N THR A 3 8.14 12.80 9.06
CA THR A 3 9.49 12.33 9.43
C THR A 3 10.34 13.51 9.87
N HIS A 4 11.10 13.33 10.93
CA HIS A 4 12.10 14.29 11.42
C HIS A 4 13.40 13.55 11.79
N ALA A 5 14.45 14.29 12.14
CA ALA A 5 15.79 13.72 12.38
C ALA A 5 15.83 12.61 13.46
N ARG A 6 14.85 12.57 14.36
CA ARG A 6 14.83 11.63 15.51
C ARG A 6 13.72 10.59 15.46
N GLY A 7 12.81 10.63 14.47
CA GLY A 7 11.71 9.67 14.39
C GLY A 7 10.70 9.98 13.30
N GLN A 8 9.58 9.30 13.39
CA GLN A 8 8.47 9.44 12.44
C GLN A 8 7.13 9.14 13.09
N PHE A 9 6.07 9.75 12.61
CA PHE A 9 4.70 9.44 13.04
C PHE A 9 3.72 9.54 11.87
N ILE A 10 2.53 8.98 12.06
CA ILE A 10 1.42 9.09 11.12
C ILE A 10 0.56 10.26 11.56
N SER A 11 0.17 11.10 10.62
CA SER A 11 -0.72 12.23 10.82
C SER A 11 -1.70 12.36 9.65
N ARG A 12 -2.67 13.24 9.80
CA ARG A 12 -3.69 13.57 8.80
C ARG A 12 -3.76 15.08 8.63
N ILE A 13 -3.85 15.56 7.40
CA ILE A 13 -4.18 16.96 7.13
C ILE A 13 -5.62 17.19 7.57
N LEU A 14 -5.81 18.19 8.43
CA LEU A 14 -7.10 18.59 8.99
C LEU A 14 -7.71 19.71 8.18
N ASP A 15 -6.87 20.67 7.74
CA ASP A 15 -7.35 21.83 7.00
C ASP A 15 -6.23 22.43 6.14
N VAL A 16 -6.61 23.18 5.11
CA VAL A 16 -5.71 23.95 4.24
C VAL A 16 -6.26 25.37 4.17
N LEU A 17 -5.42 26.34 4.54
CA LEU A 17 -5.75 27.76 4.64
C LEU A 17 -4.97 28.56 3.57
N PRO A 18 -5.45 28.60 2.29
CA PRO A 18 -4.73 29.25 1.19
C PRO A 18 -4.44 30.73 1.45
N ASP A 19 -5.40 31.46 2.06
CA ASP A 19 -5.28 32.90 2.30
C ASP A 19 -4.13 33.26 3.24
N SER A 20 -3.79 32.38 4.20
CA SER A 20 -2.66 32.53 5.10
C SER A 20 -1.42 31.73 4.67
N ASN A 21 -1.50 31.06 3.52
CA ASN A 21 -0.47 30.15 3.03
C ASN A 21 -0.06 29.08 4.05
N GLN A 22 -1.04 28.50 4.77
CA GLN A 22 -0.81 27.52 5.83
C GLN A 22 -1.66 26.27 5.63
N PHE A 23 -1.23 25.17 6.23
CA PHE A 23 -2.08 24.01 6.45
C PHE A 23 -1.92 23.47 7.87
N ILE A 24 -2.96 22.78 8.32
CA ILE A 24 -3.09 22.24 9.66
C ILE A 24 -3.12 20.72 9.56
N PHE A 25 -2.36 20.04 10.42
CA PHE A 25 -2.37 18.60 10.50
C PHE A 25 -2.34 18.09 11.94
N ASP A 26 -2.84 16.88 12.13
CA ASP A 26 -3.08 16.29 13.44
C ASP A 26 -1.78 15.93 14.16
N PHE A 27 -1.81 15.88 15.47
CA PHE A 27 -0.74 15.31 16.27
C PHE A 27 -0.61 13.81 16.00
N GLY A 28 0.62 13.29 16.08
CA GLY A 28 0.85 11.84 16.13
C GLY A 28 0.35 11.26 17.46
N SER A 29 0.08 9.96 17.47
CA SER A 29 -0.39 9.24 18.67
C SER A 29 0.64 9.16 19.80
N VAL A 30 1.91 9.50 19.52
CA VAL A 30 3.03 9.37 20.44
C VAL A 30 3.56 10.74 20.83
N THR A 31 3.37 11.13 22.09
CA THR A 31 3.66 12.49 22.59
C THR A 31 5.13 12.90 22.41
N HIS A 32 6.08 12.02 22.65
CA HIS A 32 7.49 12.38 22.50
C HIS A 32 7.88 12.67 21.04
N GLU A 33 7.24 12.04 20.07
CA GLU A 33 7.43 12.33 18.64
C GLU A 33 6.86 13.70 18.25
N ASN A 34 5.75 14.11 18.85
CA ASN A 34 5.17 15.44 18.64
C ASN A 34 6.10 16.54 19.17
N ILE A 35 6.67 16.34 20.36
CA ILE A 35 7.66 17.27 20.95
C ILE A 35 8.91 17.34 20.09
N ALA A 36 9.42 16.19 19.63
CA ALA A 36 10.60 16.14 18.78
C ALA A 36 10.36 16.81 17.41
N ALA A 37 9.15 16.72 16.88
CA ALA A 37 8.75 17.39 15.65
C ALA A 37 8.76 18.92 15.80
N LEU A 38 8.21 19.46 16.90
CA LEU A 38 8.24 20.90 17.20
C LEU A 38 9.65 21.45 17.35
N ALA A 39 10.57 20.65 17.88
CA ALA A 39 11.97 21.01 18.06
C ALA A 39 12.82 20.79 16.79
N ALA A 40 12.26 20.19 15.74
CA ALA A 40 13.01 19.90 14.52
C ALA A 40 13.15 21.17 13.64
N ASN A 41 14.32 21.36 13.06
CA ASN A 41 14.54 22.46 12.11
C ASN A 41 13.80 22.26 10.79
N GLN A 42 13.48 21.00 10.45
CA GLN A 42 12.83 20.64 9.20
C GLN A 42 12.06 19.33 9.39
N LEU A 43 10.90 19.27 8.78
CA LEU A 43 10.08 18.06 8.67
C LEU A 43 9.95 17.65 7.22
N THR A 44 9.94 16.35 6.98
CA THR A 44 9.56 15.77 5.68
C THR A 44 8.20 15.13 5.80
N ILE A 45 7.27 15.56 4.97
CA ILE A 45 5.94 14.96 4.88
C ILE A 45 5.88 14.06 3.66
N ILE A 46 5.44 12.83 3.87
CA ILE A 46 5.27 11.82 2.82
C ILE A 46 3.80 11.39 2.81
N ALA A 47 3.14 11.54 1.68
CA ALA A 47 1.81 11.02 1.42
C ALA A 47 1.82 10.11 0.20
N GLU A 48 0.95 9.10 0.19
CA GLU A 48 0.80 8.17 -0.95
C GLU A 48 -0.66 8.12 -1.42
N PRO A 49 -1.22 9.21 -1.94
CA PRO A 49 -2.57 9.19 -2.49
C PRO A 49 -2.56 8.38 -3.81
N THR A 50 -3.52 7.48 -3.97
CA THR A 50 -3.80 6.78 -5.23
C THR A 50 -2.59 6.17 -5.94
N GLY A 51 -1.54 5.81 -5.18
CA GLY A 51 -0.34 5.13 -5.73
C GLY A 51 0.80 6.02 -6.18
N ALA A 52 0.64 7.34 -6.17
CA ALA A 52 1.73 8.29 -6.27
C ALA A 52 2.37 8.52 -4.90
N LYS A 53 3.64 8.90 -4.85
CA LYS A 53 4.30 9.41 -3.65
C LYS A 53 4.41 10.92 -3.77
N ILE A 54 3.85 11.62 -2.80
CA ILE A 54 4.06 13.06 -2.62
C ILE A 54 5.05 13.21 -1.46
N GLU A 55 6.10 14.00 -1.67
CA GLU A 55 7.08 14.30 -0.65
C GLU A 55 7.42 15.79 -0.67
N PHE A 56 7.38 16.42 0.48
CA PHE A 56 7.79 17.81 0.63
C PHE A 56 8.34 18.07 2.04
N THR A 57 9.06 19.16 2.16
CA THR A 57 9.59 19.63 3.43
C THR A 57 8.82 20.85 3.90
N CYS A 58 8.66 21.00 5.20
CA CYS A 58 8.03 22.16 5.81
C CYS A 58 8.78 22.62 7.05
N ASN A 59 8.71 23.93 7.28
CA ASN A 59 9.31 24.65 8.42
C ASN A 59 8.82 26.11 8.39
N PRO A 60 8.60 26.80 9.51
CA PRO A 60 8.60 26.29 10.89
C PRO A 60 7.28 25.55 11.22
N LEU A 61 7.35 24.69 12.20
CA LEU A 61 6.19 24.05 12.79
C LEU A 61 5.70 24.82 14.02
N LYS A 62 4.40 25.00 14.16
CA LYS A 62 3.78 25.62 15.34
C LYS A 62 2.70 24.71 15.90
N GLU A 63 2.64 24.63 17.21
CA GLU A 63 1.49 24.05 17.89
C GLU A 63 0.36 25.08 17.94
N ILE A 64 -0.84 24.63 17.62
CA ILE A 64 -2.07 25.42 17.68
C ILE A 64 -3.20 24.62 18.32
N ALA A 65 -4.27 25.28 18.74
CA ALA A 65 -5.55 24.62 19.01
C ALA A 65 -6.43 24.69 17.76
N TYR A 66 -6.84 23.54 17.23
CA TYR A 66 -7.77 23.44 16.12
C TYR A 66 -9.00 22.63 16.55
N LEU A 67 -10.18 23.23 16.48
CA LEU A 67 -11.43 22.65 16.99
C LEU A 67 -11.30 22.13 18.44
N SER A 68 -10.62 22.90 19.30
CA SER A 68 -10.32 22.59 20.71
C SER A 68 -9.37 21.40 20.95
N LEU A 69 -8.72 20.90 19.93
CA LEU A 69 -7.72 19.84 20.02
C LEU A 69 -6.33 20.37 19.61
N PRO A 70 -5.24 19.84 20.16
CA PRO A 70 -3.90 20.21 19.75
C PRO A 70 -3.62 19.74 18.31
N ALA A 71 -3.05 20.63 17.51
CA ALA A 71 -2.68 20.36 16.13
C ALA A 71 -1.40 21.11 15.76
N PHE A 72 -0.80 20.70 14.64
CA PHE A 72 0.32 21.42 14.05
C PHE A 72 -0.16 22.33 12.93
N SER A 73 0.46 23.52 12.85
CA SER A 73 0.34 24.41 11.70
C SER A 73 1.72 24.70 11.11
N THR A 74 1.80 24.75 9.79
CA THR A 74 3.01 25.12 9.04
C THR A 74 2.61 25.77 7.71
N PHE A 75 3.59 26.34 7.01
CA PHE A 75 3.36 26.93 5.71
C PHE A 75 3.19 25.88 4.61
N ILE A 76 2.36 26.19 3.62
CA ILE A 76 2.27 25.41 2.38
C ILE A 76 3.63 25.50 1.68
N PRO A 77 4.24 24.37 1.28
CA PRO A 77 5.55 24.37 0.65
C PRO A 77 5.49 25.02 -0.74
N ASP A 78 6.53 25.76 -1.11
CA ASP A 78 6.65 26.34 -2.47
C ASP A 78 6.80 25.28 -3.55
N SER A 79 7.26 24.09 -3.19
CA SER A 79 7.46 22.97 -4.10
C SER A 79 7.26 21.63 -3.40
N LEU A 80 6.84 20.64 -4.17
CA LEU A 80 6.74 19.26 -3.72
C LEU A 80 7.24 18.30 -4.80
N TYR A 81 7.72 17.15 -4.37
CA TYR A 81 8.01 16.04 -5.27
C TYR A 81 6.76 15.19 -5.44
N PHE A 82 6.30 15.10 -6.69
CA PHE A 82 5.24 14.18 -7.08
C PHE A 82 5.85 13.05 -7.90
N ILE A 83 5.88 11.84 -7.33
CA ILE A 83 6.56 10.70 -7.93
C ILE A 83 5.53 9.62 -8.23
N GLN A 84 5.13 9.51 -9.50
CA GLN A 84 4.31 8.41 -9.98
C GLN A 84 5.22 7.24 -10.38
N ARG A 85 5.39 6.25 -9.46
CA ARG A 85 6.24 5.07 -9.69
C ARG A 85 5.51 3.90 -10.35
N ARG A 86 4.17 3.93 -10.34
CA ARG A 86 3.34 2.84 -10.83
C ARG A 86 2.82 3.18 -12.20
N GLU A 87 3.19 2.36 -13.17
CA GLU A 87 2.68 2.43 -14.53
C GLU A 87 1.22 1.94 -14.61
N TYR A 88 0.89 0.94 -13.79
CA TYR A 88 -0.43 0.32 -13.77
C TYR A 88 -1.14 0.56 -12.44
N PHE A 89 -2.43 0.82 -12.52
CA PHE A 89 -3.32 0.82 -11.37
C PHE A 89 -3.30 -0.54 -10.67
N ARG A 90 -3.39 -0.54 -9.34
CA ARG A 90 -3.46 -1.76 -8.52
C ARG A 90 -4.76 -1.79 -7.77
N VAL A 91 -5.46 -2.92 -7.89
CA VAL A 91 -6.62 -3.20 -7.07
C VAL A 91 -6.20 -4.07 -5.88
N SER A 92 -6.59 -3.66 -4.67
CA SER A 92 -6.41 -4.50 -3.48
C SER A 92 -7.34 -5.70 -3.57
N ILE A 93 -6.92 -6.85 -3.10
CA ILE A 93 -7.75 -8.04 -3.12
C ILE A 93 -8.50 -8.15 -1.78
N PRO A 94 -9.83 -8.39 -1.79
CA PRO A 94 -10.59 -8.59 -0.56
C PRO A 94 -10.11 -9.87 0.15
N GLN A 95 -10.16 -9.87 1.48
CA GLN A 95 -9.78 -11.05 2.27
C GLN A 95 -10.79 -12.20 2.11
N TRP A 96 -12.02 -11.90 1.72
CA TRP A 96 -13.07 -12.87 1.49
C TRP A 96 -13.91 -12.54 0.25
N PRO A 97 -14.11 -13.49 -0.66
CA PRO A 97 -13.46 -14.82 -0.72
C PRO A 97 -11.94 -14.66 -0.90
N ALA A 98 -11.18 -15.67 -0.47
CA ALA A 98 -9.72 -15.64 -0.61
C ALA A 98 -9.34 -15.97 -2.05
N TYR A 99 -8.37 -15.23 -2.58
CA TYR A 99 -7.79 -15.36 -3.91
C TYR A 99 -6.37 -15.90 -3.76
N TYR A 100 -5.96 -16.82 -4.62
CA TYR A 100 -4.70 -17.54 -4.45
C TYR A 100 -3.83 -17.49 -5.68
N CYS A 101 -2.51 -17.54 -5.45
CA CYS A 101 -1.59 -17.97 -6.47
C CYS A 101 -0.87 -19.25 -6.03
N ALA A 102 -0.76 -20.22 -6.92
CA ALA A 102 -0.16 -21.51 -6.62
C ALA A 102 0.75 -21.99 -7.76
N GLY A 103 1.83 -22.66 -7.40
CA GLY A 103 2.80 -23.14 -8.36
C GLY A 103 3.82 -24.10 -7.74
N LYS A 104 4.95 -24.25 -8.43
CA LYS A 104 6.09 -25.05 -7.99
C LYS A 104 7.36 -24.22 -8.14
N PHE A 105 8.24 -24.32 -7.17
CA PHE A 105 9.62 -23.86 -7.30
C PHE A 105 10.45 -24.78 -8.23
N ALA A 106 11.64 -24.32 -8.61
CA ALA A 106 12.55 -25.10 -9.47
C ALA A 106 12.93 -26.46 -8.85
N ASN A 107 12.95 -26.57 -7.51
CA ASN A 107 13.20 -27.81 -6.78
C ASN A 107 11.97 -28.75 -6.68
N GLY A 108 10.84 -28.39 -7.32
CA GLY A 108 9.60 -29.16 -7.31
C GLY A 108 8.69 -28.91 -6.10
N THR A 109 9.14 -28.17 -5.09
CA THR A 109 8.30 -27.84 -3.92
C THR A 109 7.11 -26.98 -4.35
N LYS A 110 5.91 -27.38 -3.93
CA LYS A 110 4.67 -26.63 -4.20
C LYS A 110 4.54 -25.45 -3.25
N PHE A 111 3.98 -24.37 -3.75
CA PHE A 111 3.59 -23.22 -2.95
C PHE A 111 2.15 -22.79 -3.25
N SER A 112 1.53 -22.15 -2.26
CA SER A 112 0.25 -21.46 -2.40
C SER A 112 0.26 -20.23 -1.52
N TYR A 113 -0.01 -19.05 -2.10
CA TYR A 113 -0.02 -17.77 -1.41
C TYR A 113 -1.35 -17.06 -1.63
N THR A 114 -1.78 -16.30 -0.64
CA THR A 114 -2.97 -15.46 -0.74
C THR A 114 -2.63 -14.15 -1.46
N LEU A 115 -3.45 -13.74 -2.44
CA LEU A 115 -3.27 -12.47 -3.13
C LEU A 115 -3.56 -11.29 -2.18
N ALA A 116 -2.74 -10.27 -2.28
CA ALA A 116 -2.90 -8.99 -1.57
C ALA A 116 -3.40 -7.87 -2.50
N ASP A 117 -2.83 -7.79 -3.68
CA ASP A 117 -3.18 -6.85 -4.75
C ASP A 117 -2.78 -7.41 -6.11
N VAL A 118 -3.41 -6.88 -7.16
CA VAL A 118 -3.11 -7.21 -8.56
C VAL A 118 -3.18 -5.97 -9.45
N SER A 119 -2.36 -5.96 -10.48
CA SER A 119 -2.34 -4.96 -11.57
C SER A 119 -1.98 -5.64 -12.88
N LEU A 120 -2.02 -4.92 -14.01
CA LEU A 120 -1.52 -5.46 -15.29
C LEU A 120 -0.01 -5.72 -15.29
N GLY A 121 0.76 -5.02 -14.45
CA GLY A 121 2.20 -5.19 -14.37
C GLY A 121 2.67 -6.28 -13.40
N GLY A 122 1.80 -6.78 -12.51
CA GLY A 122 2.19 -7.74 -11.49
C GLY A 122 1.22 -7.84 -10.33
N MET A 123 1.64 -8.53 -9.27
CA MET A 123 0.82 -8.77 -8.09
C MET A 123 1.63 -8.77 -6.80
N GLY A 124 0.92 -8.53 -5.69
CA GLY A 124 1.41 -8.76 -4.34
C GLY A 124 0.70 -9.95 -3.70
N VAL A 125 1.44 -10.73 -2.90
CA VAL A 125 0.88 -11.86 -2.16
C VAL A 125 1.39 -11.90 -0.73
N TYR A 126 0.68 -12.61 0.14
CA TYR A 126 1.11 -12.92 1.49
C TYR A 126 1.53 -14.39 1.57
N ALA A 127 2.77 -14.61 2.01
CA ALA A 127 3.25 -15.93 2.42
C ALA A 127 2.95 -16.11 3.90
N ILE A 128 2.25 -17.21 4.24
CA ILE A 128 1.95 -17.58 5.61
C ILE A 128 3.22 -18.19 6.22
N LYS A 129 3.42 -17.97 7.53
CA LYS A 129 4.53 -18.57 8.29
C LYS A 129 4.60 -20.09 8.06
N GLY A 130 5.79 -20.57 7.66
CA GLY A 130 6.02 -21.99 7.27
C GLY A 130 5.91 -22.26 5.77
N SER A 131 5.45 -21.30 4.97
CA SER A 131 5.51 -21.33 3.50
C SER A 131 6.35 -20.17 2.94
N GLU A 132 7.44 -19.85 3.66
CA GLU A 132 8.32 -18.74 3.32
C GLU A 132 8.93 -18.92 1.94
N PHE A 133 9.03 -17.79 1.22
CA PHE A 133 9.58 -17.77 -0.12
C PHE A 133 11.12 -17.87 -0.04
N PRO A 134 11.76 -18.82 -0.74
CA PRO A 134 13.21 -18.90 -0.79
C PRO A 134 13.73 -17.73 -1.64
N VAL A 135 14.13 -16.63 -0.98
CA VAL A 135 14.59 -15.40 -1.64
C VAL A 135 15.86 -15.64 -2.48
N GLN A 136 16.70 -16.59 -2.06
CA GLN A 136 17.96 -16.90 -2.76
C GLN A 136 17.69 -17.80 -3.98
N GLY A 137 18.13 -17.34 -5.17
CA GLY A 137 18.06 -18.12 -6.40
C GLY A 137 16.72 -18.10 -7.13
N CYS A 138 15.78 -17.24 -6.73
CA CYS A 138 14.50 -17.10 -7.40
C CYS A 138 14.62 -16.25 -8.68
N GLY A 139 14.70 -16.94 -9.79
CA GLY A 139 14.50 -16.38 -11.12
C GLY A 139 13.03 -16.18 -11.45
N ILE A 140 12.62 -16.65 -12.61
CA ILE A 140 11.22 -16.61 -13.05
C ILE A 140 10.52 -17.89 -12.60
N LEU A 141 9.42 -17.73 -11.84
CA LEU A 141 8.47 -18.81 -11.57
C LEU A 141 7.56 -18.97 -12.79
N ARG A 142 7.57 -20.15 -13.38
CA ARG A 142 6.82 -20.41 -14.60
C ARG A 142 5.48 -21.08 -14.32
N ASP A 143 4.50 -20.80 -15.18
CA ASP A 143 3.18 -21.44 -15.18
C ASP A 143 2.47 -21.38 -13.83
N VAL A 144 2.62 -20.27 -13.13
CA VAL A 144 1.94 -20.05 -11.85
C VAL A 144 0.45 -19.81 -12.07
N SER A 145 -0.38 -20.58 -11.37
CA SER A 145 -1.83 -20.44 -11.40
C SER A 145 -2.25 -19.29 -10.49
N VAL A 146 -2.83 -18.25 -11.05
CA VAL A 146 -3.40 -17.10 -10.34
C VAL A 146 -4.92 -17.22 -10.44
N ASP A 147 -5.55 -17.57 -9.32
CA ASP A 147 -7.00 -17.74 -9.23
C ASP A 147 -7.63 -16.43 -8.71
N LEU A 148 -8.37 -15.78 -9.57
CA LEU A 148 -9.15 -14.58 -9.28
C LEU A 148 -10.62 -14.91 -9.01
N CYS A 149 -10.92 -16.09 -8.48
CA CYS A 149 -12.26 -16.59 -8.21
C CYS A 149 -13.17 -16.49 -9.45
N GLY A 150 -14.33 -15.87 -9.34
CA GLY A 150 -15.30 -15.72 -10.43
C GLY A 150 -14.81 -14.95 -11.67
N PHE A 151 -13.59 -14.38 -11.63
CA PHE A 151 -13.01 -13.63 -12.74
C PHE A 151 -12.02 -14.43 -13.59
N GLY A 152 -11.77 -15.70 -13.22
CA GLY A 152 -10.96 -16.62 -13.98
C GLY A 152 -9.67 -17.04 -13.32
N ILE A 153 -9.03 -18.06 -13.93
CA ILE A 153 -7.72 -18.58 -13.53
C ILE A 153 -6.75 -18.29 -14.66
N PHE A 154 -5.62 -17.66 -14.31
CA PHE A 154 -4.58 -17.26 -15.24
C PHE A 154 -3.31 -18.04 -14.96
N LYS A 155 -2.68 -18.58 -16.03
CA LYS A 155 -1.37 -19.19 -15.97
C LYS A 155 -0.32 -18.17 -16.39
N LEU A 156 0.51 -17.72 -15.43
CA LEU A 156 1.40 -16.57 -15.58
C LEU A 156 2.82 -16.90 -15.17
N ASP A 157 3.78 -16.31 -15.86
CA ASP A 157 5.19 -16.33 -15.47
C ASP A 157 5.48 -15.12 -14.58
N LEU A 158 6.05 -15.36 -13.40
CA LEU A 158 6.27 -14.38 -12.35
C LEU A 158 7.75 -14.15 -12.11
N GLN A 159 8.18 -12.91 -12.21
CA GLN A 159 9.51 -12.48 -11.77
C GLN A 159 9.41 -11.96 -10.34
N PHE A 160 10.18 -12.53 -9.42
CA PHE A 160 10.27 -12.02 -8.05
C PHE A 160 10.95 -10.65 -8.03
N ILE A 161 10.39 -9.71 -7.28
CA ILE A 161 10.93 -8.34 -7.14
C ILE A 161 11.48 -8.12 -5.74
N ARG A 162 10.66 -8.40 -4.70
CA ARG A 162 11.08 -8.20 -3.30
C ARG A 162 10.17 -8.91 -2.32
N ALA A 163 10.70 -9.15 -1.12
CA ALA A 163 9.97 -9.54 0.07
C ALA A 163 10.11 -8.46 1.14
N ILE A 164 9.04 -8.21 1.88
CA ILE A 164 9.02 -7.32 3.06
C ILE A 164 8.18 -7.97 4.14
N ASP A 165 8.62 -7.88 5.38
CA ASP A 165 7.79 -8.28 6.52
C ASP A 165 6.72 -7.21 6.76
N LYS A 166 5.49 -7.66 6.98
CA LYS A 166 4.34 -6.80 7.24
C LYS A 166 3.56 -7.35 8.44
N GLN A 167 3.19 -6.46 9.34
CA GLN A 167 2.26 -6.79 10.40
C GLN A 167 0.82 -6.73 9.87
N VAL A 168 0.05 -7.77 10.10
CA VAL A 168 -1.36 -7.85 9.77
C VAL A 168 -2.13 -8.29 11.00
N VAL A 169 -3.33 -7.76 11.18
CA VAL A 169 -4.22 -8.18 12.26
C VAL A 169 -5.14 -9.25 11.71
N ASN A 170 -5.18 -10.41 12.35
CA ASN A 170 -6.08 -11.49 11.97
C ASN A 170 -7.51 -11.25 12.50
N ASN A 171 -8.45 -12.12 12.14
CA ASN A 171 -9.87 -12.02 12.56
C ASN A 171 -10.08 -12.17 14.08
N LYS A 172 -9.05 -12.60 14.82
CA LYS A 172 -9.08 -12.70 16.29
C LYS A 172 -8.47 -11.47 16.98
N GLY A 173 -8.07 -10.43 16.20
CA GLY A 173 -7.39 -9.24 16.73
C GLY A 173 -5.91 -9.44 17.04
N GLU A 174 -5.32 -10.58 16.69
CA GLU A 174 -3.90 -10.85 16.94
C GLU A 174 -3.04 -10.26 15.82
N THR A 175 -1.94 -9.60 16.18
CA THR A 175 -0.96 -9.09 15.21
C THR A 175 -0.01 -10.21 14.80
N LEU A 176 -0.01 -10.52 13.51
CA LEU A 176 0.86 -11.52 12.90
C LEU A 176 1.85 -10.83 11.96
N THR A 177 3.11 -11.25 12.00
CA THR A 177 4.08 -10.88 10.98
C THR A 177 3.96 -11.86 9.83
N VAL A 178 3.64 -11.34 8.63
CA VAL A 178 3.57 -12.09 7.38
C VAL A 178 4.57 -11.54 6.39
N GLN A 179 5.12 -12.40 5.56
CA GLN A 179 5.98 -11.96 4.47
C GLN A 179 5.12 -11.53 3.28
N ARG A 180 5.21 -10.26 2.87
CA ARG A 180 4.58 -9.76 1.67
C ARG A 180 5.57 -9.80 0.52
N LEU A 181 5.23 -10.59 -0.50
CA LEU A 181 6.02 -10.77 -1.71
C LEU A 181 5.45 -9.92 -2.84
N SER A 182 6.33 -9.37 -3.66
CA SER A 182 5.95 -8.63 -4.87
C SER A 182 6.51 -9.33 -6.09
N PHE A 183 5.65 -9.53 -7.09
CA PHE A 183 6.00 -10.16 -8.36
C PHE A 183 5.62 -9.26 -9.53
N LYS A 184 6.45 -9.26 -10.57
CA LYS A 184 6.15 -8.70 -11.88
C LYS A 184 5.74 -9.84 -12.83
N PHE A 185 4.77 -9.62 -13.69
CA PHE A 185 4.49 -10.53 -14.80
C PHE A 185 5.60 -10.41 -15.83
N SER A 186 6.21 -11.53 -16.21
CA SER A 186 7.35 -11.51 -17.13
C SER A 186 6.91 -11.19 -18.55
N ARG A 187 5.81 -11.78 -19.00
CA ARG A 187 5.20 -11.53 -20.31
C ARG A 187 3.72 -11.95 -20.25
N LEU A 188 2.86 -11.11 -20.75
CA LEU A 188 1.44 -11.44 -20.94
C LEU A 188 1.17 -11.62 -22.43
N SER A 189 0.41 -12.65 -22.79
CA SER A 189 -0.20 -12.73 -24.12
C SER A 189 -1.36 -11.73 -24.21
N PRO A 190 -1.77 -11.26 -25.41
CA PRO A 190 -2.89 -10.35 -25.57
C PRO A 190 -4.20 -10.88 -24.95
N ILE A 191 -4.40 -12.19 -24.93
CA ILE A 191 -5.58 -12.83 -24.33
C ILE A 191 -5.51 -12.74 -22.80
N GLN A 192 -4.34 -13.00 -22.20
CA GLN A 192 -4.13 -12.90 -20.75
C GLN A 192 -4.26 -11.43 -20.30
N GLU A 193 -3.68 -10.50 -21.04
CA GLU A 193 -3.76 -9.06 -20.73
C GLU A 193 -5.21 -8.57 -20.73
N LYS A 194 -5.97 -8.88 -21.79
CA LYS A 194 -7.40 -8.52 -21.88
C LYS A 194 -8.23 -9.17 -20.77
N GLY A 195 -7.95 -10.42 -20.43
CA GLY A 195 -8.64 -11.14 -19.36
C GLY A 195 -8.35 -10.54 -17.98
N LEU A 196 -7.07 -10.25 -17.69
CA LEU A 196 -6.65 -9.59 -16.45
C LEU A 196 -7.21 -8.18 -16.33
N GLN A 197 -7.19 -7.40 -17.41
CA GLN A 197 -7.76 -6.05 -17.43
C GLN A 197 -9.23 -6.05 -17.05
N ARG A 198 -10.01 -7.00 -17.63
CA ARG A 198 -11.41 -7.16 -17.29
C ARG A 198 -11.60 -7.55 -15.82
N ALA A 199 -10.82 -8.51 -15.31
CA ALA A 199 -10.88 -8.95 -13.93
C ALA A 199 -10.56 -7.82 -12.95
N ILE A 200 -9.52 -7.03 -13.22
CA ILE A 200 -9.10 -5.88 -12.42
C ILE A 200 -10.22 -4.82 -12.38
N PHE A 201 -10.81 -4.50 -13.52
CA PHE A 201 -11.91 -3.53 -13.62
C PHE A 201 -13.13 -3.97 -12.79
N GLU A 202 -13.54 -5.23 -12.88
CA GLU A 202 -14.67 -5.75 -12.11
C GLU A 202 -14.39 -5.79 -10.60
N LEU A 203 -13.17 -6.14 -10.20
CA LEU A 203 -12.73 -6.09 -8.80
C LEU A 203 -12.77 -4.65 -8.25
N GLU A 204 -12.29 -3.67 -9.00
CA GLU A 204 -12.34 -2.25 -8.64
C GLU A 204 -13.79 -1.78 -8.46
N LYS A 205 -14.65 -2.10 -9.42
CA LYS A 205 -16.07 -1.78 -9.36
C LYS A 205 -16.76 -2.34 -8.12
N GLN A 206 -16.44 -3.59 -7.76
CA GLN A 206 -16.99 -4.22 -6.55
C GLN A 206 -16.49 -3.51 -5.28
N GLN A 207 -15.24 -3.11 -5.21
CA GLN A 207 -14.69 -2.38 -4.07
C GLN A 207 -15.33 -1.01 -3.91
N THR A 208 -15.47 -0.27 -5.01
CA THR A 208 -16.11 1.05 -5.00
C THR A 208 -17.57 0.95 -4.57
N ALA A 209 -18.29 -0.06 -5.04
CA ALA A 209 -19.67 -0.31 -4.62
C ALA A 209 -19.79 -0.66 -3.12
N LYS A 210 -18.85 -1.45 -2.58
CA LYS A 210 -18.81 -1.76 -1.14
C LYS A 210 -18.48 -0.49 -0.32
N ALA A 211 -17.51 0.30 -0.73
CA ALA A 211 -17.12 1.52 -0.03
C ALA A 211 -18.28 2.53 0.04
N ARG A 212 -19.03 2.72 -1.04
CA ARG A 212 -20.22 3.58 -1.07
C ARG A 212 -21.30 3.11 -0.11
N LYS A 213 -21.60 1.79 -0.08
CA LYS A 213 -22.59 1.24 0.86
C LYS A 213 -22.22 1.44 2.32
N PHE A 214 -20.93 1.48 2.67
CA PHE A 214 -20.49 1.79 4.02
C PHE A 214 -20.60 3.29 4.35
N GLN A 215 -20.47 4.18 3.36
CA GLN A 215 -20.65 5.62 3.56
C GLN A 215 -22.12 6.03 3.64
N ASP A 216 -22.99 5.38 2.84
CA ASP A 216 -24.43 5.67 2.80
C ASP A 216 -25.22 4.99 3.95
N GLY A 217 -24.60 4.09 4.71
CA GLY A 217 -25.21 3.34 5.82
C GLY A 217 -24.88 3.90 7.22
N ILE A 218 -24.26 5.08 7.28
CA ILE A 218 -24.11 5.94 8.48
C ILE A 218 -25.01 7.16 8.28
#